data_21af6d122e936105426107c17e966428
#
_entry.id   21af6d122e936105426107c17e966428
#
_cell.length_a   1.000
_cell.length_b   1.000
_cell.length_c   1.000
_cell.angle_alpha   90.00
_cell.angle_beta   90.00
_cell.angle_gamma   90.00
#
_symmetry.space_group_name_H-M   'P 1'
#
loop_
_entity.id
_entity.type
_entity.pdbx_description
1 polymer ?
#
loop_
_entity_poly.entity_id
_entity_poly.type
_entity_poly.pdbx_seq_one_letter_code
_entity_poly.pdbx_strand_id
1 'polypeptide(L)'
;VDTNANHFNTIDRITPEIEAMAEDTKSKASKGGMKTKLLAAKIATAAGCTMIIAKGTNSNPISSLGDSVKSTLFKAQIKDPQTARKKWISTMKPLGELVVDEGAVNALLSGKSLLPAGVLIVQKDFERGDAVSILNTEGEVLGLGLCAYSSDEARSIIGHQTSEIDKILGYAGRGVIVHRDN
;
A
#
# COMPACT_ATOMS: atom_id res chain seq x y z
N VAL A 1 -1.30 33.66 10.85
CA VAL A 1 -1.23 33.22 9.44
C VAL A 1 -0.69 34.40 8.67
N ASP A 2 0.41 34.22 7.96
CA ASP A 2 0.97 35.26 7.09
C ASP A 2 0.02 35.48 5.90
N THR A 3 -0.58 36.64 5.82
CA THR A 3 -1.52 37.02 4.75
C THR A 3 -0.82 37.30 3.43
N ASN A 4 0.49 37.51 3.46
CA ASN A 4 1.32 37.80 2.28
C ASN A 4 2.02 36.57 1.71
N ALA A 5 1.80 35.38 2.31
CA ALA A 5 2.38 34.14 1.84
C ALA A 5 1.83 33.75 0.45
N ASN A 6 2.73 33.36 -0.44
CA ASN A 6 2.37 32.84 -1.76
C ASN A 6 1.60 31.54 -1.63
N HIS A 7 0.47 31.44 -2.33
CA HIS A 7 -0.35 30.24 -2.37
C HIS A 7 -0.01 29.39 -3.60
N PHE A 8 0.28 28.12 -3.38
CA PHE A 8 0.46 27.14 -4.46
C PHE A 8 -0.86 26.45 -4.75
N ASN A 9 -1.44 26.65 -5.92
CA ASN A 9 -2.65 25.95 -6.35
C ASN A 9 -2.35 24.46 -6.65
N THR A 10 -1.21 24.21 -7.31
CA THR A 10 -0.80 22.86 -7.72
C THR A 10 0.70 22.68 -7.48
N ILE A 11 1.07 21.54 -6.95
CA ILE A 11 2.45 21.09 -6.78
C ILE A 11 2.61 19.79 -7.56
N ASP A 12 3.38 19.84 -8.64
CA ASP A 12 3.66 18.67 -9.48
C ASP A 12 4.61 17.69 -8.77
N ARG A 13 5.59 18.20 -8.02
CA ARG A 13 6.56 17.43 -7.25
C ARG A 13 6.96 18.18 -5.99
N ILE A 14 7.02 17.48 -4.86
CA ILE A 14 7.52 18.05 -3.60
C ILE A 14 9.05 18.05 -3.67
N THR A 15 9.64 19.24 -3.78
CA THR A 15 11.09 19.45 -3.81
C THR A 15 11.61 19.82 -2.42
N PRO A 16 12.95 19.74 -2.17
CA PRO A 16 13.54 20.19 -0.91
C PRO A 16 13.21 21.66 -0.57
N GLU A 17 13.06 22.51 -1.57
CA GLU A 17 12.71 23.93 -1.38
C GLU A 17 11.27 24.05 -0.84
N ILE A 18 10.32 23.26 -1.37
CA ILE A 18 8.94 23.24 -0.88
C ILE A 18 8.89 22.70 0.56
N GLU A 19 9.72 21.70 0.88
CA GLU A 19 9.83 21.19 2.23
C GLU A 19 10.39 22.21 3.21
N ALA A 20 11.41 22.95 2.79
CA ALA A 20 12.03 24.00 3.60
C ALA A 20 11.05 25.15 3.93
N MET A 21 10.04 25.39 3.08
CA MET A 21 8.99 26.39 3.32
C MET A 21 8.01 25.96 4.43
N ALA A 22 8.00 24.67 4.79
CA ALA A 22 7.10 24.15 5.81
C ALA A 22 7.66 24.39 7.22
N GLU A 23 6.99 25.26 7.97
CA GLU A 23 7.31 25.48 9.37
C GLU A 23 6.69 24.40 10.27
N ASP A 24 7.33 24.17 11.41
CA ASP A 24 6.75 23.39 12.50
C ASP A 24 5.59 24.13 13.14
N THR A 25 4.62 23.39 13.68
CA THR A 25 3.51 24.03 14.38
C THR A 25 3.98 24.78 15.62
N LYS A 26 3.62 26.07 15.73
CA LYS A 26 3.86 26.91 16.91
C LYS A 26 2.84 26.63 18.03
N SER A 27 1.80 25.83 17.76
CA SER A 27 0.73 25.53 18.69
C SER A 27 1.00 24.28 19.50
N LYS A 28 1.02 24.39 20.83
CA LYS A 28 1.11 23.25 21.78
C LYS A 28 -0.11 22.30 21.71
N ALA A 29 -1.22 22.75 21.15
CA ALA A 29 -2.47 21.98 21.06
C ALA A 29 -2.60 21.14 19.78
N SER A 30 -1.74 21.34 18.80
CA SER A 30 -1.82 20.65 17.50
C SER A 30 -0.57 19.78 17.28
N LYS A 31 -0.78 18.47 17.21
CA LYS A 31 0.29 17.47 16.96
C LYS A 31 0.75 17.38 15.49
N GLY A 32 0.30 18.25 14.59
CA GLY A 32 0.65 18.17 13.17
C GLY A 32 0.72 19.53 12.49
N GLY A 33 1.91 19.94 12.06
CA GLY A 33 2.17 21.16 11.27
C GLY A 33 2.12 20.91 9.77
N MET A 34 2.59 21.88 8.96
CA MET A 34 2.70 21.73 7.52
C MET A 34 3.69 20.61 7.13
N LYS A 35 4.75 20.40 7.90
CA LYS A 35 5.72 19.31 7.68
C LYS A 35 5.06 17.92 7.66
N THR A 36 4.17 17.63 8.62
CA THR A 36 3.46 16.33 8.65
C THR A 36 2.50 16.16 7.49
N LYS A 37 1.87 17.24 7.03
CA LYS A 37 1.02 17.23 5.84
C LYS A 37 1.83 17.00 4.56
N LEU A 38 3.00 17.62 4.44
CA LEU A 38 3.92 17.37 3.31
C LEU A 38 4.47 15.94 3.33
N LEU A 39 4.79 15.39 4.51
CA LEU A 39 5.18 13.99 4.63
C LEU A 39 4.07 13.05 4.14
N ALA A 40 2.83 13.30 4.58
CA ALA A 40 1.67 12.55 4.10
C ALA A 40 1.48 12.70 2.58
N ALA A 41 1.67 13.92 2.03
CA ALA A 41 1.58 14.17 0.60
C ALA A 41 2.68 13.42 -0.17
N LYS A 42 3.92 13.35 0.34
CA LYS A 42 5.00 12.55 -0.26
C LYS A 42 4.63 11.07 -0.34
N ILE A 43 4.12 10.51 0.76
CA ILE A 43 3.72 9.10 0.80
C ILE A 43 2.57 8.85 -0.19
N ALA A 44 1.51 9.67 -0.14
CA ALA A 44 0.36 9.53 -1.02
C ALA A 44 0.74 9.65 -2.50
N THR A 45 1.50 10.70 -2.87
CA THR A 45 1.86 10.94 -4.28
C THR A 45 2.85 9.89 -4.81
N ALA A 46 3.77 9.39 -3.98
CA ALA A 46 4.65 8.28 -4.32
C ALA A 46 3.89 6.96 -4.51
N ALA A 47 2.76 6.79 -3.80
CA ALA A 47 1.84 5.66 -3.97
C ALA A 47 0.84 5.86 -5.13
N GLY A 48 1.01 6.89 -5.97
CA GLY A 48 0.13 7.15 -7.10
C GLY A 48 -1.20 7.82 -6.76
N CYS A 49 -1.36 8.31 -5.53
CA CYS A 49 -2.55 9.03 -5.09
C CYS A 49 -2.33 10.54 -5.19
N THR A 50 -3.25 11.24 -5.83
CA THR A 50 -3.33 12.70 -5.74
C THR A 50 -3.85 13.10 -4.36
N MET A 51 -3.23 14.09 -3.73
CA MET A 51 -3.63 14.59 -2.42
C MET A 51 -3.99 16.07 -2.48
N ILE A 52 -5.02 16.48 -1.74
CA ILE A 52 -5.42 17.88 -1.63
C ILE A 52 -5.31 18.31 -0.16
N ILE A 53 -4.70 19.47 0.06
CA ILE A 53 -4.72 20.15 1.35
C ILE A 53 -5.65 21.36 1.22
N ALA A 54 -6.69 21.41 2.03
CA ALA A 54 -7.67 22.50 2.09
C ALA A 54 -8.02 22.85 3.54
N LYS A 55 -8.69 23.98 3.72
CA LYS A 55 -9.20 24.41 5.02
C LYS A 55 -10.44 23.58 5.39
N GLY A 56 -10.37 22.80 6.46
CA GLY A 56 -11.43 21.89 6.89
C GLY A 56 -12.53 22.52 7.78
N THR A 57 -12.51 23.85 8.01
CA THR A 57 -13.51 24.52 8.88
C THR A 57 -14.79 24.95 8.16
N ASN A 58 -14.89 24.74 6.85
CA ASN A 58 -16.09 24.99 6.07
C ASN A 58 -17.13 23.89 6.30
N SER A 59 -18.42 24.22 6.23
CA SER A 59 -19.51 23.26 6.47
C SER A 59 -19.49 22.06 5.49
N ASN A 60 -19.03 22.28 4.26
CA ASN A 60 -18.91 21.23 3.22
C ASN A 60 -17.52 21.31 2.56
N PRO A 61 -16.43 20.91 3.26
CA PRO A 61 -15.07 21.17 2.78
C PRO A 61 -14.73 20.44 1.48
N ILE A 62 -15.31 19.30 1.21
CA ILE A 62 -15.06 18.53 -0.02
C ILE A 62 -15.83 19.13 -1.20
N SER A 63 -17.10 19.44 -1.02
CA SER A 63 -17.95 20.00 -2.08
C SER A 63 -17.52 21.42 -2.52
N SER A 64 -16.82 22.14 -1.64
CA SER A 64 -16.29 23.49 -1.95
C SER A 64 -14.90 23.47 -2.61
N LEU A 65 -14.32 22.27 -2.86
CA LEU A 65 -13.08 22.18 -3.65
C LEU A 65 -13.35 22.55 -5.09
N GLY A 66 -12.59 23.54 -5.60
CA GLY A 66 -12.77 24.07 -6.97
C GLY A 66 -13.47 25.43 -7.03
N ASP A 67 -14.29 25.77 -6.03
CA ASP A 67 -14.91 27.11 -5.92
C ASP A 67 -14.11 27.93 -4.94
N SER A 68 -13.69 29.08 -5.14
CA SER A 68 -13.14 30.13 -4.26
C SER A 68 -12.34 29.71 -2.98
N VAL A 69 -12.28 28.42 -2.64
CA VAL A 69 -11.60 27.91 -1.45
C VAL A 69 -10.13 27.65 -1.77
N LYS A 70 -9.24 28.32 -1.04
CA LYS A 70 -7.80 28.08 -1.16
C LYS A 70 -7.47 26.62 -0.80
N SER A 71 -6.99 25.87 -1.79
CA SER A 71 -6.53 24.50 -1.65
C SER A 71 -5.25 24.28 -2.45
N THR A 72 -4.43 23.33 -2.02
CA THR A 72 -3.22 22.93 -2.74
C THR A 72 -3.36 21.49 -3.19
N LEU A 73 -3.27 21.26 -4.50
CA LEU A 73 -3.28 19.95 -5.13
C LEU A 73 -1.84 19.45 -5.29
N PHE A 74 -1.55 18.27 -4.75
CA PHE A 74 -0.30 17.53 -4.96
C PHE A 74 -0.55 16.41 -5.96
N LYS A 75 0.09 16.45 -7.12
CA LYS A 75 -0.13 15.47 -8.19
C LYS A 75 0.54 14.13 -7.88
N ALA A 76 -0.14 13.05 -8.20
CA ALA A 76 0.43 11.71 -8.17
C ALA A 76 1.70 11.65 -9.03
N GLN A 77 2.76 11.00 -8.48
CA GLN A 77 4.05 10.84 -9.18
C GLN A 77 4.04 9.64 -10.13
N ILE A 78 3.17 8.68 -9.86
CA ILE A 78 3.01 7.47 -10.65
C ILE A 78 1.59 7.50 -11.24
N LYS A 79 1.51 7.35 -12.56
CA LYS A 79 0.21 7.38 -13.27
C LYS A 79 -0.46 6.00 -13.33
N ASP A 80 0.35 4.93 -13.21
CA ASP A 80 -0.16 3.57 -13.24
C ASP A 80 -0.45 3.07 -11.81
N PRO A 81 -1.73 2.81 -11.46
CA PRO A 81 -2.12 2.36 -10.13
C PRO A 81 -1.49 1.02 -9.71
N GLN A 82 -1.23 0.10 -10.66
CA GLN A 82 -0.62 -1.20 -10.35
C GLN A 82 0.84 -1.04 -9.92
N THR A 83 1.61 -0.22 -10.64
CA THR A 83 2.99 0.12 -10.27
C THR A 83 3.06 0.84 -8.92
N ALA A 84 2.12 1.76 -8.65
CA ALA A 84 2.02 2.45 -7.38
C ALA A 84 1.76 1.48 -6.22
N ARG A 85 0.83 0.53 -6.42
CA ARG A 85 0.47 -0.51 -5.44
C ARG A 85 1.67 -1.42 -5.12
N LYS A 86 2.35 -1.92 -6.14
CA LYS A 86 3.55 -2.77 -5.98
C LYS A 86 4.66 -2.03 -5.22
N LYS A 87 4.89 -0.77 -5.56
CA LYS A 87 5.86 0.06 -4.85
C LYS A 87 5.46 0.28 -3.38
N TRP A 88 4.19 0.48 -3.09
CA TRP A 88 3.71 0.60 -1.71
C TRP A 88 3.90 -0.71 -0.93
N ILE A 89 3.54 -1.86 -1.52
CA ILE A 89 3.73 -3.18 -0.91
C ILE A 89 5.22 -3.42 -0.62
N SER A 90 6.12 -3.07 -1.53
CA SER A 90 7.57 -3.25 -1.34
C SER A 90 8.17 -2.45 -0.17
N THR A 91 7.45 -1.46 0.36
CA THR A 91 7.86 -0.70 1.56
C THR A 91 7.30 -1.26 2.87
N MET A 92 6.41 -2.25 2.80
CA MET A 92 5.81 -2.84 3.99
C MET A 92 6.78 -3.78 4.70
N LYS A 93 6.70 -3.83 6.02
CA LYS A 93 7.41 -4.86 6.80
C LYS A 93 6.61 -6.16 6.72
N PRO A 94 7.19 -7.26 6.23
CA PRO A 94 6.50 -8.54 6.20
C PRO A 94 6.28 -9.07 7.61
N LEU A 95 5.09 -9.60 7.87
CA LEU A 95 4.70 -10.21 9.14
C LEU A 95 4.83 -11.73 9.07
N GLY A 96 4.68 -12.34 7.88
CA GLY A 96 4.77 -13.76 7.65
C GLY A 96 5.70 -14.14 6.51
N GLU A 97 5.89 -15.45 6.33
CA GLU A 97 6.72 -16.03 5.28
C GLU A 97 6.02 -17.23 4.65
N LEU A 98 6.07 -17.30 3.31
CA LEU A 98 5.56 -18.41 2.50
C LEU A 98 6.73 -19.05 1.76
N VAL A 99 7.06 -20.31 2.06
CA VAL A 99 8.04 -21.06 1.27
C VAL A 99 7.31 -21.77 0.14
N VAL A 100 7.83 -21.63 -1.07
CA VAL A 100 7.18 -22.13 -2.29
C VAL A 100 8.03 -23.16 -3.01
N ASP A 101 7.38 -24.03 -3.80
CA ASP A 101 8.06 -25.00 -4.66
C ASP A 101 8.64 -24.34 -5.94
N GLU A 102 9.43 -25.09 -6.70
CA GLU A 102 10.07 -24.63 -7.94
C GLU A 102 9.03 -24.27 -9.02
N GLY A 103 7.91 -25.00 -9.09
CA GLY A 103 6.82 -24.70 -10.01
C GLY A 103 6.19 -23.33 -9.74
N ALA A 104 5.98 -23.00 -8.46
CA ALA A 104 5.49 -21.70 -8.04
C ALA A 104 6.53 -20.59 -8.29
N VAL A 105 7.83 -20.86 -8.07
CA VAL A 105 8.91 -19.90 -8.42
C VAL A 105 8.82 -19.53 -9.89
N ASN A 106 8.76 -20.52 -10.79
CA ASN A 106 8.66 -20.30 -12.24
C ASN A 106 7.38 -19.55 -12.64
N ALA A 107 6.26 -19.85 -11.98
CA ALA A 107 4.99 -19.15 -12.20
C ALA A 107 5.08 -17.68 -11.78
N LEU A 108 5.66 -17.37 -10.61
CA LEU A 108 5.87 -16.02 -10.11
C LEU A 108 6.79 -15.20 -11.02
N LEU A 109 7.91 -15.77 -11.46
CA LEU A 109 8.82 -15.13 -12.41
C LEU A 109 8.15 -14.85 -13.75
N SER A 110 7.15 -15.66 -14.14
CA SER A 110 6.32 -15.46 -15.32
C SER A 110 5.15 -14.48 -15.10
N GLY A 111 5.10 -13.80 -13.93
CA GLY A 111 4.08 -12.80 -13.58
C GLY A 111 2.71 -13.39 -13.25
N LYS A 112 2.65 -14.66 -12.85
CA LYS A 112 1.41 -15.31 -12.39
C LYS A 112 1.21 -15.10 -10.89
N SER A 113 -0.03 -15.31 -10.43
CA SER A 113 -0.38 -15.29 -9.00
C SER A 113 0.11 -16.56 -8.30
N LEU A 114 0.41 -16.46 -7.00
CA LEU A 114 0.74 -17.62 -6.17
C LEU A 114 -0.53 -18.36 -5.77
N LEU A 115 -0.58 -19.65 -6.13
CA LEU A 115 -1.66 -20.56 -5.77
C LEU A 115 -1.33 -21.32 -4.49
N PRO A 116 -2.32 -21.76 -3.70
CA PRO A 116 -2.10 -22.58 -2.50
C PRO A 116 -1.32 -23.87 -2.78
N ALA A 117 -1.57 -24.51 -3.93
CA ALA A 117 -0.90 -25.73 -4.34
C ALA A 117 0.63 -25.62 -4.46
N GLY A 118 1.15 -24.42 -4.74
CA GLY A 118 2.59 -24.16 -4.87
C GLY A 118 3.25 -23.71 -3.57
N VAL A 119 2.51 -23.59 -2.46
CA VAL A 119 3.06 -23.24 -1.15
C VAL A 119 3.33 -24.50 -0.35
N LEU A 120 4.56 -24.62 0.16
CA LEU A 120 5.02 -25.78 0.96
C LEU A 120 4.89 -25.51 2.46
N ILE A 121 5.24 -24.30 2.92
CA ILE A 121 5.32 -23.96 4.33
C ILE A 121 4.78 -22.54 4.54
N VAL A 122 4.00 -22.37 5.62
CA VAL A 122 3.56 -21.06 6.15
C VAL A 122 4.25 -20.83 7.48
N GLN A 123 5.06 -19.77 7.58
CA GLN A 123 5.81 -19.43 8.79
C GLN A 123 5.29 -18.13 9.39
N LYS A 124 5.34 -18.05 10.73
CA LYS A 124 4.84 -16.93 11.56
C LYS A 124 3.32 -16.78 11.46
N ASP A 125 2.78 -15.89 12.26
CA ASP A 125 1.36 -15.58 12.29
C ASP A 125 1.12 -14.22 11.65
N PHE A 126 0.10 -14.15 10.80
CA PHE A 126 -0.31 -12.97 10.08
C PHE A 126 -1.81 -13.04 9.77
N GLU A 127 -2.40 -11.89 9.55
CA GLU A 127 -3.81 -11.73 9.21
C GLU A 127 -4.01 -11.54 7.69
N ARG A 128 -5.24 -11.69 7.26
CA ARG A 128 -5.64 -11.40 5.87
C ARG A 128 -5.31 -9.96 5.50
N GLY A 129 -4.57 -9.77 4.42
CA GLY A 129 -4.15 -8.47 3.93
C GLY A 129 -2.77 -8.03 4.42
N ASP A 130 -2.15 -8.77 5.32
CA ASP A 130 -0.78 -8.52 5.75
C ASP A 130 0.23 -8.83 4.65
N ALA A 131 1.35 -8.11 4.68
CA ALA A 131 2.48 -8.37 3.81
C ALA A 131 3.23 -9.62 4.28
N VAL A 132 3.52 -10.53 3.34
CA VAL A 132 4.30 -11.74 3.57
C VAL A 132 5.48 -11.81 2.61
N SER A 133 6.62 -12.33 3.07
CA SER A 133 7.75 -12.67 2.21
C SER A 133 7.48 -13.99 1.49
N ILE A 134 7.82 -14.07 0.22
CA ILE A 134 7.76 -15.31 -0.56
C ILE A 134 9.20 -15.77 -0.75
N LEU A 135 9.50 -17.00 -0.30
CA LEU A 135 10.84 -17.58 -0.32
C LEU A 135 10.86 -18.86 -1.15
N ASN A 136 12.00 -19.14 -1.79
CA ASN A 136 12.26 -20.45 -2.35
C ASN A 136 12.66 -21.45 -1.24
N THR A 137 12.89 -22.72 -1.61
CA THR A 137 13.32 -23.78 -0.68
C THR A 137 14.73 -23.59 -0.11
N GLU A 138 15.54 -22.71 -0.70
CA GLU A 138 16.89 -22.35 -0.25
C GLU A 138 16.85 -21.17 0.75
N GLY A 139 15.66 -20.58 0.99
CA GLY A 139 15.47 -19.45 1.90
C GLY A 139 15.73 -18.09 1.28
N GLU A 140 15.90 -18.01 -0.03
CA GLU A 140 16.05 -16.74 -0.73
C GLU A 140 14.69 -16.05 -0.91
N VAL A 141 14.62 -14.76 -0.63
CA VAL A 141 13.42 -13.95 -0.79
C VAL A 141 13.20 -13.62 -2.25
N LEU A 142 12.13 -14.14 -2.84
CA LEU A 142 11.70 -13.89 -4.21
C LEU A 142 10.92 -12.57 -4.34
N GLY A 143 10.21 -12.20 -3.29
CA GLY A 143 9.39 -10.99 -3.29
C GLY A 143 8.52 -10.83 -2.05
N LEU A 144 7.70 -9.80 -2.07
CA LEU A 144 6.69 -9.47 -1.07
C LEU A 144 5.32 -9.47 -1.72
N GLY A 145 4.29 -9.87 -0.96
CA GLY A 145 2.92 -9.77 -1.42
C GLY A 145 1.92 -9.69 -0.27
N LEU A 146 0.69 -9.25 -0.57
CA LEU A 146 -0.39 -9.25 0.42
C LEU A 146 -1.10 -10.60 0.39
N CYS A 147 -1.13 -11.28 1.55
CA CYS A 147 -1.79 -12.56 1.66
C CYS A 147 -3.31 -12.41 1.64
N ALA A 148 -3.99 -13.26 0.88
CA ALA A 148 -5.45 -13.25 0.78
C ALA A 148 -6.14 -13.99 1.94
N TYR A 149 -5.37 -14.63 2.80
CA TYR A 149 -5.82 -15.48 3.90
C TYR A 149 -5.04 -15.14 5.17
N SER A 150 -5.58 -15.49 6.34
CA SER A 150 -4.81 -15.52 7.58
C SER A 150 -3.82 -16.71 7.55
N SER A 151 -2.84 -16.72 8.45
CA SER A 151 -1.86 -17.80 8.55
C SER A 151 -2.50 -19.16 8.79
N ASP A 152 -3.58 -19.23 9.61
CA ASP A 152 -4.29 -20.48 9.91
C ASP A 152 -5.07 -20.98 8.69
N GLU A 153 -5.79 -20.09 8.00
CA GLU A 153 -6.46 -20.42 6.75
C GLU A 153 -5.45 -20.88 5.69
N ALA A 154 -4.33 -20.17 5.57
CA ALA A 154 -3.26 -20.51 4.63
C ALA A 154 -2.70 -21.91 4.92
N ARG A 155 -2.38 -22.23 6.19
CA ARG A 155 -1.92 -23.57 6.60
C ARG A 155 -2.90 -24.68 6.26
N SER A 156 -4.19 -24.37 6.26
CA SER A 156 -5.25 -25.35 5.95
C SER A 156 -5.37 -25.65 4.45
N ILE A 157 -4.99 -24.72 3.59
CA ILE A 157 -5.20 -24.82 2.13
C ILE A 157 -3.93 -25.05 1.32
N ILE A 158 -2.72 -24.94 1.91
CA ILE A 158 -1.47 -25.21 1.19
C ILE A 158 -1.43 -26.64 0.66
N GLY A 159 -0.85 -26.82 -0.53
CA GLY A 159 -0.80 -28.10 -1.22
C GLY A 159 -2.11 -28.52 -1.89
N HIS A 160 -3.23 -27.82 -1.64
CA HIS A 160 -4.53 -28.13 -2.24
C HIS A 160 -4.79 -27.32 -3.53
N GLN A 161 -5.61 -27.90 -4.40
CA GLN A 161 -6.04 -27.22 -5.62
C GLN A 161 -7.12 -26.16 -5.30
N THR A 162 -7.18 -25.13 -6.14
CA THR A 162 -8.14 -24.03 -5.97
C THR A 162 -9.60 -24.50 -5.82
N SER A 163 -9.97 -25.59 -6.51
CA SER A 163 -11.34 -26.17 -6.45
C SER A 163 -11.70 -26.79 -5.10
N GLU A 164 -10.74 -27.04 -4.24
CA GLU A 164 -10.92 -27.67 -2.92
C GLU A 164 -11.04 -26.62 -1.81
N ILE A 165 -10.59 -25.40 -2.02
CA ILE A 165 -10.48 -24.34 -1.00
C ILE A 165 -11.82 -24.07 -0.32
N ASP A 166 -12.91 -23.93 -1.10
CA ASP A 166 -14.23 -23.62 -0.56
C ASP A 166 -14.75 -24.71 0.38
N LYS A 167 -14.40 -25.96 0.10
CA LYS A 167 -14.77 -27.10 0.96
C LYS A 167 -13.95 -27.13 2.26
N ILE A 168 -12.65 -26.79 2.19
CA ILE A 168 -11.75 -26.77 3.33
C ILE A 168 -12.09 -25.64 4.27
N LEU A 169 -12.30 -24.44 3.74
CA LEU A 169 -12.57 -23.23 4.53
C LEU A 169 -14.04 -23.08 4.96
N GLY A 170 -14.98 -23.79 4.29
CA GLY A 170 -16.41 -23.65 4.56
C GLY A 170 -17.06 -22.37 4.00
N TYR A 171 -16.34 -21.60 3.20
CA TYR A 171 -16.85 -20.41 2.51
C TYR A 171 -16.15 -20.23 1.14
N ALA A 172 -16.72 -19.43 0.26
CA ALA A 172 -16.14 -19.11 -1.04
C ALA A 172 -14.83 -18.29 -0.88
N GLY A 173 -13.70 -18.97 -0.98
CA GLY A 173 -12.38 -18.40 -0.86
C GLY A 173 -11.85 -17.79 -2.17
N ARG A 174 -10.72 -17.07 -2.09
CA ARG A 174 -10.00 -16.63 -3.28
C ARG A 174 -9.19 -17.80 -3.84
N GLY A 175 -9.16 -17.97 -5.16
CA GLY A 175 -8.38 -19.01 -5.81
C GLY A 175 -6.86 -18.83 -5.74
N VAL A 176 -6.37 -17.75 -5.13
CA VAL A 176 -4.95 -17.39 -5.04
C VAL A 176 -4.59 -17.01 -3.61
N ILE A 177 -3.38 -17.36 -3.17
CA ILE A 177 -2.87 -16.97 -1.85
C ILE A 177 -2.26 -15.57 -1.87
N VAL A 178 -1.53 -15.24 -2.96
CA VAL A 178 -1.05 -13.88 -3.24
C VAL A 178 -1.35 -13.57 -4.71
N HIS A 179 -2.02 -12.44 -4.96
CA HIS A 179 -2.34 -12.03 -6.32
C HIS A 179 -1.12 -11.34 -6.97
N ARG A 180 -0.92 -11.55 -8.27
CA ARG A 180 0.20 -10.98 -9.05
C ARG A 180 0.30 -9.46 -9.03
N ASP A 181 -0.79 -8.77 -8.74
CA ASP A 181 -0.85 -7.31 -8.64
C ASP A 181 -0.65 -6.80 -7.21
N ASN A 182 -0.38 -7.73 -6.28
CA ASN A 182 -0.16 -7.44 -4.86
C ASN A 182 1.28 -7.64 -4.46
#